data_6d3d16f29bc78d9a5a34f4ef646a0c55
#
_entry.id   6d3d16f29bc78d9a5a34f4ef646a0c55
#
_cell.length_a   1.000
_cell.length_b   1.000
_cell.length_c   1.000
_cell.angle_alpha   90.00
_cell.angle_beta   90.00
_cell.angle_gamma   90.00
#
_symmetry.space_group_name_H-M   'P 1'
#
loop_
_entity.id
_entity.type
_entity.pdbx_description
1 polymer ?
#
loop_
_entity_poly.entity_id
_entity_poly.type
_entity_poly.pdbx_seq_one_letter_code
_entity_poly.pdbx_strand_id
1 'polypeptide(L)'
;MQRRAFLGLPAAALALGGCEQAASIRGGFTGTNDQRGHALRDMHQPPAPQTTHQAQVLIAGGGVAGLAAARALRLRGIDDFALLELEDGAGGNSRAGEVKGIPCPLGAHYLPVPGDDAHEVQDLLEELGLRQRKA
;
A
#
# COMPACT_ATOMS: atom_id res chain seq x y z
N MET A 1 -19.66 61.28 6.80
CA MET A 1 -18.83 60.12 7.24
C MET A 1 -17.41 60.62 7.44
N GLN A 2 -16.91 60.55 8.65
CA GLN A 2 -15.58 61.08 8.97
C GLN A 2 -14.49 60.10 8.51
N ARG A 3 -13.55 60.59 7.71
CA ARG A 3 -12.41 59.80 7.16
C ARG A 3 -11.60 59.04 8.24
N ARG A 4 -11.66 59.50 9.48
CA ARG A 4 -10.97 58.85 10.62
C ARG A 4 -11.60 57.51 11.05
N ALA A 5 -12.89 57.30 10.80
CA ALA A 5 -13.57 56.04 11.12
C ALA A 5 -13.20 54.92 10.15
N PHE A 6 -12.78 55.25 8.91
CA PHE A 6 -12.40 54.28 7.91
C PHE A 6 -11.01 53.67 8.16
N LEU A 7 -10.12 54.39 8.84
CA LEU A 7 -8.78 53.89 9.15
C LEU A 7 -8.74 52.94 10.39
N GLY A 8 -9.79 52.97 11.21
CA GLY A 8 -9.90 52.05 12.35
C GLY A 8 -10.36 50.63 12.00
N LEU A 9 -11.06 50.46 10.87
CA LEU A 9 -11.55 49.15 10.45
C LEU A 9 -10.45 48.13 10.09
N PRO A 10 -9.39 48.50 9.33
CA PRO A 10 -8.34 47.54 9.02
C PRO A 10 -7.49 47.14 10.24
N ALA A 11 -7.35 48.03 11.23
CA ALA A 11 -6.62 47.70 12.46
C ALA A 11 -7.38 46.67 13.33
N ALA A 12 -8.71 46.76 13.38
CA ALA A 12 -9.54 45.77 14.06
C ALA A 12 -9.58 44.42 13.35
N ALA A 13 -9.51 44.40 12.02
CA ALA A 13 -9.44 43.15 11.23
C ALA A 13 -8.12 42.41 11.41
N LEU A 14 -7.01 43.14 11.61
CA LEU A 14 -5.70 42.52 11.92
C LEU A 14 -5.63 41.95 13.34
N ALA A 15 -6.40 42.47 14.28
CA ALA A 15 -6.47 41.94 15.65
C ALA A 15 -7.34 40.67 15.75
N LEU A 16 -8.18 40.38 14.74
CA LEU A 16 -8.99 39.15 14.62
C LEU A 16 -8.29 38.03 13.85
N GLY A 17 -7.12 38.29 13.27
CA GLY A 17 -6.23 37.28 12.74
C GLY A 17 -5.65 36.47 13.90
N GLY A 18 -6.49 35.63 14.53
CA GLY A 18 -6.05 34.66 15.50
C GLY A 18 -5.00 33.81 14.85
N CYS A 19 -3.83 33.66 15.48
CA CYS A 19 -2.88 32.64 15.15
C CYS A 19 -3.61 31.29 15.30
N GLU A 20 -4.11 30.77 14.20
CA GLU A 20 -4.55 29.40 14.13
C GLU A 20 -3.29 28.58 14.41
N GLN A 21 -3.15 28.13 15.65
CA GLN A 21 -2.11 27.17 15.96
C GLN A 21 -2.33 26.00 15.02
N ALA A 22 -1.43 25.86 14.05
CA ALA A 22 -1.46 24.73 13.13
C ALA A 22 -1.52 23.46 13.98
N ALA A 23 -2.66 22.80 13.98
CA ALA A 23 -2.83 21.56 14.72
C ALA A 23 -1.75 20.59 14.24
N SER A 24 -0.89 20.16 15.15
CA SER A 24 0.12 19.15 14.84
C SER A 24 -0.61 17.85 14.53
N ILE A 25 -0.77 17.56 13.26
CA ILE A 25 -1.32 16.30 12.80
C ILE A 25 -0.23 15.25 12.96
N ARG A 26 -0.44 14.32 13.88
CA ARG A 26 0.43 13.16 14.02
C ARG A 26 0.09 12.16 12.93
N GLY A 27 1.07 11.81 12.13
CA GLY A 27 0.95 10.82 11.07
C GLY A 27 2.18 9.94 11.00
N GLY A 28 2.06 8.85 10.26
CA GLY A 28 3.17 7.92 10.02
C GLY A 28 2.81 6.95 8.91
N PHE A 29 3.79 6.16 8.52
CA PHE A 29 3.58 5.08 7.55
C PHE A 29 3.06 3.83 8.26
N THR A 30 2.10 3.17 7.65
CA THR A 30 1.53 1.91 8.11
C THR A 30 1.66 0.87 7.00
N GLY A 31 2.09 -0.34 7.38
CA GLY A 31 2.20 -1.45 6.45
C GLY A 31 3.47 -1.48 5.59
N THR A 32 4.35 -0.50 5.74
CA THR A 32 5.68 -0.48 5.11
C THR A 32 6.74 -0.14 6.13
N ASN A 33 7.93 -0.74 5.98
CA ASN A 33 9.08 -0.49 6.82
C ASN A 33 10.25 0.01 5.94
N ASP A 34 10.42 1.33 5.91
CA ASP A 34 11.49 1.99 5.15
C ASP A 34 12.89 1.59 5.63
N GLN A 35 13.05 1.29 6.92
CA GLN A 35 14.33 0.85 7.47
C GLN A 35 14.77 -0.49 6.89
N ARG A 36 13.87 -1.43 6.65
CA ARG A 36 14.16 -2.70 5.96
C ARG A 36 14.65 -2.46 4.52
N GLY A 37 13.95 -1.60 3.79
CA GLY A 37 14.35 -1.21 2.42
C GLY A 37 15.71 -0.52 2.40
N HIS A 38 15.95 0.39 3.33
CA HIS A 38 17.24 1.08 3.47
C HIS A 38 18.35 0.11 3.86
N ALA A 39 18.11 -0.82 4.77
CA ALA A 39 19.09 -1.82 5.16
C ALA A 39 19.53 -2.68 3.97
N LEU A 40 18.61 -3.07 3.08
CA LEU A 40 18.96 -3.78 1.84
C LEU A 40 19.75 -2.90 0.88
N ARG A 41 19.31 -1.66 0.65
CA ARG A 41 19.96 -0.73 -0.25
C ARG A 41 21.39 -0.39 0.19
N ASP A 42 21.58 -0.20 1.49
CA ASP A 42 22.83 0.29 2.06
C ASP A 42 23.78 -0.86 2.45
N MET A 43 23.36 -2.10 2.21
CA MET A 43 24.14 -3.30 2.50
C MET A 43 25.26 -3.50 1.48
N HIS A 44 26.46 -3.00 1.78
CA HIS A 44 27.63 -3.17 0.92
C HIS A 44 28.28 -4.55 1.02
N GLN A 45 28.14 -5.21 2.16
CA GLN A 45 28.65 -6.56 2.41
C GLN A 45 27.55 -7.39 3.10
N PRO A 46 26.86 -8.22 2.33
CA PRO A 46 25.87 -9.12 2.92
C PRO A 46 26.55 -10.12 3.83
N PRO A 47 25.91 -10.52 4.94
CA PRO A 47 26.44 -11.59 5.78
C PRO A 47 26.51 -12.89 5.01
N ALA A 48 27.39 -13.79 5.42
CA ALA A 48 27.46 -15.12 4.83
C ALA A 48 26.08 -15.82 4.96
N PRO A 49 25.59 -16.46 3.90
CA PRO A 49 24.31 -17.15 3.94
C PRO A 49 24.38 -18.32 4.95
N GLN A 50 23.39 -18.40 5.82
CA GLN A 50 23.25 -19.50 6.78
C GLN A 50 22.64 -20.75 6.12
N THR A 51 21.78 -20.53 5.12
CA THR A 51 21.12 -21.58 4.35
C THR A 51 21.10 -21.19 2.88
N THR A 52 21.12 -22.18 2.00
CA THR A 52 20.97 -21.99 0.56
C THR A 52 19.78 -22.81 0.08
N HIS A 53 18.87 -22.18 -0.60
CA HIS A 53 17.75 -22.82 -1.27
C HIS A 53 17.89 -22.65 -2.77
N GLN A 54 17.48 -23.68 -3.53
CA GLN A 54 17.41 -23.62 -4.98
C GLN A 54 15.94 -23.62 -5.39
N ALA A 55 15.62 -22.83 -6.39
CA ALA A 55 14.31 -22.79 -7.01
C ALA A 55 14.47 -22.42 -8.49
N GLN A 56 13.58 -22.92 -9.35
CA GLN A 56 13.58 -22.55 -10.77
C GLN A 56 13.25 -21.07 -10.98
N VAL A 57 12.35 -20.54 -10.17
CA VAL A 57 11.92 -19.14 -10.24
C VAL A 57 11.99 -18.49 -8.86
N LEU A 58 12.59 -17.32 -8.80
CA LEU A 58 12.57 -16.48 -7.61
C LEU A 58 11.70 -15.24 -7.87
N ILE A 59 10.69 -15.05 -7.03
CA ILE A 59 9.81 -13.88 -7.05
C ILE A 59 10.21 -12.96 -5.89
N ALA A 60 10.67 -11.76 -6.20
CA ALA A 60 11.02 -10.76 -5.21
C ALA A 60 9.86 -9.78 -5.00
N GLY A 61 9.24 -9.87 -3.83
CA GLY A 61 8.10 -9.07 -3.39
C GLY A 61 6.77 -9.80 -3.47
N GLY A 62 6.07 -9.85 -2.34
CA GLY A 62 4.73 -10.44 -2.17
C GLY A 62 3.57 -9.46 -2.37
N GLY A 63 3.77 -8.38 -3.13
CA GLY A 63 2.70 -7.50 -3.56
C GLY A 63 1.83 -8.15 -4.65
N VAL A 64 0.86 -7.39 -5.19
CA VAL A 64 -0.09 -7.88 -6.21
C VAL A 64 0.63 -8.52 -7.40
N ALA A 65 1.71 -7.90 -7.90
CA ALA A 65 2.46 -8.42 -9.05
C ALA A 65 3.13 -9.76 -8.72
N GLY A 66 3.80 -9.89 -7.56
CA GLY A 66 4.44 -11.14 -7.15
C GLY A 66 3.44 -12.26 -6.90
N LEU A 67 2.32 -11.97 -6.25
CA LEU A 67 1.25 -12.94 -6.02
C LEU A 67 0.58 -13.38 -7.33
N ALA A 68 0.37 -12.45 -8.28
CA ALA A 68 -0.14 -12.78 -9.60
C ALA A 68 0.84 -13.66 -10.39
N ALA A 69 2.14 -13.37 -10.31
CA ALA A 69 3.17 -14.21 -10.93
C ALA A 69 3.20 -15.63 -10.33
N ALA A 70 3.16 -15.74 -9.00
CA ALA A 70 3.09 -17.03 -8.32
C ALA A 70 1.85 -17.84 -8.72
N ARG A 71 0.67 -17.19 -8.77
CA ARG A 71 -0.55 -17.81 -9.26
C ARG A 71 -0.41 -18.28 -10.71
N ALA A 72 0.13 -17.44 -11.58
CA ALA A 72 0.33 -17.78 -12.99
C ALA A 72 1.30 -18.98 -13.18
N LEU A 73 2.34 -19.10 -12.39
CA LEU A 73 3.23 -20.26 -12.39
C LEU A 73 2.47 -21.52 -11.98
N ARG A 74 1.75 -21.50 -10.87
CA ARG A 74 0.96 -22.65 -10.41
C ARG A 74 -0.09 -23.09 -11.42
N LEU A 75 -0.80 -22.16 -12.04
CA LEU A 75 -1.76 -22.50 -13.10
C LEU A 75 -1.12 -23.17 -14.33
N ARG A 76 0.20 -23.01 -14.50
CA ARG A 76 0.98 -23.66 -15.55
C ARG A 76 1.70 -24.93 -15.07
N GLY A 77 1.45 -25.38 -13.84
CA GLY A 77 2.08 -26.56 -13.25
C GLY A 77 3.54 -26.34 -12.86
N ILE A 78 3.97 -25.09 -12.67
CA ILE A 78 5.31 -24.77 -12.21
C ILE A 78 5.21 -24.47 -10.70
N ASP A 79 5.61 -25.46 -9.89
CA ASP A 79 5.53 -25.36 -8.42
C ASP A 79 6.89 -25.08 -7.77
N ASP A 80 8.00 -25.25 -8.52
CA ASP A 80 9.35 -25.00 -8.03
C ASP A 80 9.69 -23.50 -8.12
N PHE A 81 9.08 -22.72 -7.25
CA PHE A 81 9.39 -21.31 -7.10
C PHE A 81 9.45 -20.88 -5.63
N ALA A 82 10.21 -19.85 -5.35
CA ALA A 82 10.25 -19.17 -4.06
C ALA A 82 9.74 -17.73 -4.20
N LEU A 83 8.88 -17.30 -3.27
CA LEU A 83 8.44 -15.92 -3.16
C LEU A 83 9.02 -15.33 -1.87
N LEU A 84 9.76 -14.25 -1.99
CA LEU A 84 10.35 -13.53 -0.88
C LEU A 84 9.61 -12.21 -0.67
N GLU A 85 9.27 -11.91 0.58
CA GLU A 85 8.64 -10.66 0.99
C GLU A 85 9.51 -9.99 2.06
N LEU A 86 9.68 -8.70 1.95
CA LEU A 86 10.49 -7.92 2.89
C LEU A 86 9.72 -7.58 4.16
N GLU A 87 8.40 -7.44 4.05
CA GLU A 87 7.51 -7.15 5.16
C GLU A 87 7.06 -8.43 5.87
N ASP A 88 6.41 -8.29 7.01
CA ASP A 88 5.93 -9.42 7.82
C ASP A 88 4.74 -10.15 7.17
N GLY A 89 4.15 -9.60 6.12
CA GLY A 89 3.02 -10.19 5.41
C GLY A 89 2.95 -9.76 3.97
N ALA A 90 2.53 -10.69 3.11
CA ALA A 90 2.28 -10.41 1.71
C ALA A 90 1.04 -9.52 1.49
N GLY A 91 0.90 -8.95 0.29
CA GLY A 91 -0.21 -8.13 -0.16
C GLY A 91 0.20 -6.71 -0.58
N GLY A 92 1.35 -6.21 -0.13
CA GLY A 92 1.82 -4.87 -0.48
C GLY A 92 0.77 -3.80 -0.13
N ASN A 93 0.46 -2.89 -1.04
CA ASN A 93 -0.57 -1.86 -0.86
C ASN A 93 -2.01 -2.40 -0.77
N SER A 94 -2.24 -3.65 -1.17
CA SER A 94 -3.56 -4.29 -1.07
C SER A 94 -3.74 -5.05 0.24
N ARG A 95 -2.76 -4.99 1.13
CA ARG A 95 -2.82 -5.66 2.44
C ARG A 95 -3.92 -5.06 3.31
N ALA A 96 -4.64 -5.92 4.00
CA ALA A 96 -5.57 -5.53 5.04
C ALA A 96 -4.83 -5.10 6.31
N GLY A 97 -5.42 -4.19 7.04
CA GLY A 97 -4.98 -3.72 8.33
C GLY A 97 -6.15 -3.38 9.22
N GLU A 98 -5.87 -2.70 10.30
CA GLU A 98 -6.86 -2.29 11.28
C GLU A 98 -6.55 -0.89 11.80
N VAL A 99 -7.58 -0.07 11.94
CA VAL A 99 -7.51 1.23 12.60
C VAL A 99 -8.54 1.27 13.72
N LYS A 100 -8.08 1.38 14.96
CA LYS A 100 -8.94 1.41 16.17
C LYS A 100 -9.93 0.23 16.24
N GLY A 101 -9.49 -0.98 15.92
CA GLY A 101 -10.34 -2.17 15.94
C GLY A 101 -11.24 -2.33 14.72
N ILE A 102 -11.13 -1.47 13.73
CA ILE A 102 -11.95 -1.53 12.51
C ILE A 102 -11.05 -2.03 11.37
N PRO A 103 -11.36 -3.21 10.79
CA PRO A 103 -10.64 -3.71 9.63
C PRO A 103 -10.75 -2.74 8.45
N CYS A 104 -9.63 -2.45 7.82
CA CYS A 104 -9.58 -1.57 6.67
C CYS A 104 -8.42 -1.94 5.74
N PRO A 105 -8.49 -1.62 4.45
CA PRO A 105 -7.35 -1.73 3.56
C PRO A 105 -6.31 -0.64 3.90
N LEU A 106 -5.02 -0.98 3.81
CA LEU A 106 -3.94 -0.04 4.12
C LEU A 106 -3.66 0.94 2.98
N GLY A 107 -3.87 0.54 1.74
CA GLY A 107 -3.61 1.38 0.59
C GLY A 107 -4.69 1.26 -0.48
N ALA A 108 -4.69 0.19 -1.26
CA ALA A 108 -5.72 -0.05 -2.27
C ALA A 108 -7.05 -0.41 -1.58
N HIS A 109 -8.06 0.41 -1.75
CA HIS A 109 -9.32 0.32 -1.00
C HIS A 109 -10.54 -0.04 -1.85
N TYR A 110 -10.40 -0.19 -3.15
CA TYR A 110 -11.47 -0.69 -4.02
C TYR A 110 -10.91 -1.40 -5.24
N LEU A 111 -11.70 -2.31 -5.77
CA LEU A 111 -11.47 -2.96 -7.05
C LEU A 111 -12.63 -2.56 -7.96
N PRO A 112 -12.39 -1.85 -9.07
CA PRO A 112 -13.44 -1.58 -10.06
C PRO A 112 -13.93 -2.88 -10.67
N VAL A 113 -15.15 -2.89 -11.18
CA VAL A 113 -15.69 -4.04 -11.93
C VAL A 113 -14.77 -4.31 -13.10
N PRO A 114 -14.19 -5.53 -13.21
CA PRO A 114 -13.30 -5.85 -14.32
C PRO A 114 -14.02 -5.76 -15.66
N GLY A 115 -13.39 -5.10 -16.63
CA GLY A 115 -13.87 -5.11 -18.00
C GLY A 115 -13.83 -6.49 -18.65
N ASP A 116 -14.46 -6.63 -19.82
CA ASP A 116 -14.58 -7.92 -20.50
C ASP A 116 -13.22 -8.54 -20.88
N ASP A 117 -12.21 -7.71 -21.14
CA ASP A 117 -10.86 -8.14 -21.49
C ASP A 117 -9.98 -8.52 -20.26
N ALA A 118 -10.44 -8.25 -19.04
CA ALA A 118 -9.67 -8.51 -17.81
C ALA A 118 -9.87 -9.96 -17.32
N HIS A 119 -9.63 -10.94 -18.17
CA HIS A 119 -9.92 -12.35 -17.91
C HIS A 119 -9.22 -12.89 -16.66
N GLU A 120 -7.94 -12.56 -16.45
CA GLU A 120 -7.18 -13.04 -15.28
C GLU A 120 -7.76 -12.54 -13.95
N VAL A 121 -8.27 -11.30 -13.93
CA VAL A 121 -8.92 -10.73 -12.75
C VAL A 121 -10.29 -11.36 -12.54
N GLN A 122 -11.05 -11.56 -13.61
CA GLN A 122 -12.34 -12.23 -13.56
C GLN A 122 -12.21 -13.65 -13.03
N ASP A 123 -11.27 -14.43 -13.54
CA ASP A 123 -10.98 -15.79 -13.12
C ASP A 123 -10.56 -15.85 -11.65
N LEU A 124 -9.71 -14.91 -11.20
CA LEU A 124 -9.33 -14.79 -9.80
C LEU A 124 -10.54 -14.51 -8.89
N LEU A 125 -11.42 -13.62 -9.29
CA LEU A 125 -12.62 -13.30 -8.51
C LEU A 125 -13.59 -14.48 -8.44
N GLU A 126 -13.68 -15.29 -9.50
CA GLU A 126 -14.46 -16.53 -9.52
C GLU A 126 -13.86 -17.59 -8.61
N GLU A 127 -12.55 -17.78 -8.68
CA GLU A 127 -11.77 -18.68 -7.81
C GLU A 127 -11.95 -18.32 -6.32
N LEU A 128 -12.01 -17.04 -6.00
CA LEU A 128 -12.25 -16.54 -4.64
C LEU A 128 -13.72 -16.53 -4.23
N GLY A 129 -14.65 -16.92 -5.12
CA GLY A 129 -16.09 -16.90 -4.85
C GLY A 129 -16.70 -15.49 -4.79
N LEU A 130 -15.98 -14.47 -5.24
CA LEU A 130 -16.43 -13.07 -5.22
C LEU A 130 -17.19 -12.68 -6.50
N ARG A 131 -17.15 -13.52 -7.52
CA ARG A 131 -17.88 -13.36 -8.79
C ARG A 131 -18.46 -14.71 -9.20
N GLN A 132 -19.64 -14.66 -9.81
CA GLN A 132 -20.21 -15.83 -10.48
C GLN A 132 -20.06 -15.67 -11.99
N ARG A 133 -19.60 -16.73 -12.67
CA ARG A 133 -19.57 -16.78 -14.13
C ARG A 133 -20.98 -16.66 -14.66
N LYS A 134 -21.25 -15.69 -15.51
CA LYS A 134 -22.51 -15.66 -16.26
C LYS A 134 -22.51 -16.82 -17.25
N ALA A 135 -23.59 -17.60 -17.22
CA ALA A 135 -23.84 -18.65 -18.21
C ALA A 135 -24.06 -18.04 -19.61
#